data_4354b6534236ee5d19728958f2a53b98
#
_entry.id   4354b6534236ee5d19728958f2a53b98
#
_cell.length_a   1.000
_cell.length_b   1.000
_cell.length_c   1.000
_cell.angle_alpha   90.00
_cell.angle_beta   90.00
_cell.angle_gamma   90.00
#
_symmetry.space_group_name_H-M   'P 1'
#
loop_
_entity.id
_entity.type
_entity.pdbx_description
1 polymer ?
#
loop_
_entity_poly.entity_id
_entity_poly.type
_entity_poly.pdbx_seq_one_letter_code
_entity_poly.pdbx_strand_id
1 'polypeptide(L)'
;MKKIQADVVVLGGGTAGMGAFRNARLHTDNVYLIENNVFGTTCARVGCMPSKLLIAAAEARHHALHTDPFGVHLDKDSVTVNGEEVMHRVKSERDRFVGFVVSDVEEWPADKRIMGTAKFVDEHTVQIDDHTQITAKSFVIATGSRPVIFPQWEVLGDRLIVNDDVFSWDTLPKSVAVFGPGVIGLELGQALHRLGVKVEIFGVGGAIGGISDPVVAEEAKAVFGEELALHLDAKTEVKLDADGNVEVHWEQDGEKGVFVAEYMLAAVGRRPNVDNIGLENLTIEKDARGVPVADPLTMQTSIPHIFIAGDASNQLPLLHEAADQGKIAGDNAGRYPNIGGGLRRSVIGVVFTNPQIASVGLKYAQVAAKYQPDEFVIGEVSFRNQGRSRVMLVNKGHMRLYAEKATGRFIGAEVVGPAAEHLAHLMAWAHQMKMTIPQMLDMPFYHPVIEEGLRTALRDADAKLKQA
;
A
#
# COMPACT_ATOMS: atom_id res chain seq x y z
N MET A 1 28.44 -22.56 17.63
CA MET A 1 27.48 -22.31 16.51
C MET A 1 26.74 -23.62 16.23
N LYS A 2 25.40 -23.60 16.33
CA LYS A 2 24.53 -24.75 16.00
C LYS A 2 24.49 -24.93 14.49
N LYS A 3 24.64 -26.17 14.00
CA LYS A 3 24.50 -26.51 12.58
C LYS A 3 23.22 -27.29 12.35
N ILE A 4 22.43 -26.86 11.37
CA ILE A 4 21.12 -27.44 11.04
C ILE A 4 21.11 -27.80 9.55
N GLN A 5 20.49 -28.94 9.21
CA GLN A 5 20.13 -29.32 7.83
C GLN A 5 18.63 -29.15 7.68
N ALA A 6 18.21 -28.37 6.70
CA ALA A 6 16.81 -28.09 6.40
C ALA A 6 16.44 -28.50 4.96
N ASP A 7 15.16 -28.69 4.71
CA ASP A 7 14.66 -28.74 3.34
C ASP A 7 14.39 -27.32 2.81
N VAL A 8 13.70 -26.50 3.61
CA VAL A 8 13.35 -25.14 3.25
C VAL A 8 13.71 -24.18 4.38
N VAL A 9 14.26 -23.01 4.03
CA VAL A 9 14.46 -21.89 4.96
C VAL A 9 13.72 -20.66 4.43
N VAL A 10 12.87 -20.06 5.28
CA VAL A 10 12.15 -18.83 5.00
C VAL A 10 12.75 -17.69 5.80
N LEU A 11 13.19 -16.64 5.12
CA LEU A 11 13.81 -15.45 5.69
C LEU A 11 12.76 -14.33 5.81
N GLY A 12 12.32 -14.04 7.04
CA GLY A 12 11.29 -13.07 7.37
C GLY A 12 9.94 -13.70 7.73
N GLY A 13 9.38 -13.29 8.87
CA GLY A 13 8.11 -13.77 9.44
C GLY A 13 6.91 -12.84 9.15
N GLY A 14 7.00 -11.98 8.10
CA GLY A 14 5.91 -11.16 7.62
C GLY A 14 4.86 -11.94 6.83
N THR A 15 3.90 -11.23 6.22
CA THR A 15 2.78 -11.84 5.47
C THR A 15 3.24 -12.84 4.41
N ALA A 16 4.24 -12.48 3.60
CA ALA A 16 4.79 -13.38 2.58
C ALA A 16 5.50 -14.58 3.22
N GLY A 17 6.32 -14.35 4.24
CA GLY A 17 7.06 -15.43 4.90
C GLY A 17 6.18 -16.43 5.64
N MET A 18 5.14 -15.96 6.34
CA MET A 18 4.14 -16.82 6.96
C MET A 18 3.40 -17.68 5.91
N GLY A 19 3.03 -17.06 4.77
CA GLY A 19 2.47 -17.76 3.63
C GLY A 19 3.41 -18.82 3.07
N ALA A 20 4.69 -18.47 2.90
CA ALA A 20 5.73 -19.39 2.41
C ALA A 20 5.97 -20.55 3.37
N PHE A 21 6.11 -20.27 4.66
CA PHE A 21 6.30 -21.31 5.68
C PHE A 21 5.16 -22.33 5.69
N ARG A 22 3.89 -21.88 5.70
CA ARG A 22 2.72 -22.76 5.66
C ARG A 22 2.68 -23.61 4.39
N ASN A 23 2.95 -23.04 3.22
CA ASN A 23 2.86 -23.75 1.96
C ASN A 23 4.04 -24.70 1.72
N ALA A 24 5.26 -24.35 2.15
CA ALA A 24 6.40 -25.27 2.14
C ALA A 24 6.13 -26.54 3.00
N ARG A 25 5.47 -26.34 4.15
CA ARG A 25 5.09 -27.44 5.06
C ARG A 25 4.04 -28.40 4.51
N LEU A 26 3.41 -28.11 3.39
CA LEU A 26 2.57 -29.09 2.68
C LEU A 26 3.39 -30.21 2.02
N HIS A 27 4.71 -30.00 1.88
CA HIS A 27 5.61 -30.93 1.19
C HIS A 27 6.66 -31.55 2.11
N THR A 28 7.03 -30.88 3.21
CA THR A 28 8.03 -31.34 4.18
C THR A 28 7.84 -30.67 5.53
N ASP A 29 8.10 -31.41 6.61
CA ASP A 29 8.09 -30.85 7.98
C ASP A 29 9.41 -30.15 8.35
N ASN A 30 10.46 -30.28 7.52
CA ASN A 30 11.79 -29.73 7.80
C ASN A 30 11.96 -28.31 7.26
N VAL A 31 11.02 -27.44 7.60
CA VAL A 31 10.98 -26.01 7.23
C VAL A 31 11.33 -25.14 8.43
N TYR A 32 12.20 -24.15 8.24
CA TYR A 32 12.58 -23.19 9.27
C TYR A 32 12.15 -21.79 8.85
N LEU A 33 11.60 -21.04 9.80
CA LEU A 33 11.29 -19.61 9.69
C LEU A 33 12.28 -18.81 10.50
N ILE A 34 12.89 -17.79 9.90
CA ILE A 34 13.83 -16.90 10.58
C ILE A 34 13.25 -15.50 10.61
N GLU A 35 13.22 -14.87 11.78
CA GLU A 35 12.74 -13.49 11.96
C GLU A 35 13.74 -12.73 12.85
N ASN A 36 14.08 -11.52 12.43
CA ASN A 36 15.04 -10.69 13.17
C ASN A 36 14.38 -9.67 14.10
N ASN A 37 13.06 -9.62 14.11
CA ASN A 37 12.27 -8.71 14.92
C ASN A 37 11.07 -9.47 15.51
N VAL A 38 10.13 -8.75 16.11
CA VAL A 38 8.92 -9.34 16.69
C VAL A 38 7.94 -9.78 15.59
N PHE A 39 7.27 -10.90 15.79
CA PHE A 39 6.18 -11.34 14.92
C PHE A 39 5.00 -10.37 14.96
N GLY A 40 4.10 -10.47 13.98
CA GLY A 40 2.87 -9.69 13.93
C GLY A 40 2.63 -8.92 12.63
N THR A 41 3.52 -9.04 11.65
CA THR A 41 3.49 -8.42 10.31
C THR A 41 3.50 -6.88 10.32
N THR A 42 4.05 -6.27 9.27
CA THR A 42 4.01 -4.81 9.05
C THR A 42 2.57 -4.30 9.01
N CYS A 43 1.68 -5.01 8.30
CA CYS A 43 0.29 -4.59 8.13
C CYS A 43 -0.48 -4.48 9.45
N ALA A 44 -0.38 -5.49 10.33
CA ALA A 44 -1.11 -5.46 11.59
C ALA A 44 -0.50 -4.49 12.61
N ARG A 45 0.84 -4.38 12.65
CA ARG A 45 1.56 -3.60 13.66
C ARG A 45 1.66 -2.11 13.34
N VAL A 46 2.09 -1.79 12.12
CA VAL A 46 2.53 -0.43 11.75
C VAL A 46 2.06 0.02 10.36
N GLY A 47 1.05 -0.64 9.81
CA GLY A 47 0.55 -0.38 8.46
C GLY A 47 -0.97 -0.30 8.38
N CYS A 48 -1.57 -1.25 7.64
CA CYS A 48 -2.97 -1.19 7.23
C CYS A 48 -3.96 -1.10 8.40
N MET A 49 -3.78 -1.91 9.45
CA MET A 49 -4.76 -1.95 10.53
C MET A 49 -4.75 -0.68 11.38
N PRO A 50 -3.63 -0.22 11.95
CA PRO A 50 -3.63 0.99 12.76
C PRO A 50 -3.96 2.25 11.96
N SER A 51 -3.59 2.33 10.67
CA SER A 51 -4.00 3.47 9.85
C SER A 51 -5.52 3.54 9.67
N LYS A 52 -6.22 2.41 9.47
CA LYS A 52 -7.68 2.39 9.33
C LYS A 52 -8.39 2.67 10.66
N LEU A 53 -7.80 2.30 11.79
CA LEU A 53 -8.30 2.70 13.11
C LEU A 53 -8.22 4.22 13.31
N LEU A 54 -7.12 4.84 12.89
CA LEU A 54 -6.95 6.30 12.95
C LEU A 54 -7.92 7.02 12.00
N ILE A 55 -8.04 6.54 10.74
CA ILE A 55 -8.98 7.05 9.74
C ILE A 55 -10.42 6.97 10.26
N ALA A 56 -10.82 5.86 10.90
CA ALA A 56 -12.18 5.72 11.44
C ALA A 56 -12.50 6.77 12.52
N ALA A 57 -11.53 7.13 13.36
CA ALA A 57 -11.70 8.23 14.33
C ALA A 57 -11.81 9.59 13.63
N ALA A 58 -10.99 9.81 12.59
CA ALA A 58 -11.02 11.02 11.77
C ALA A 58 -12.37 11.19 11.04
N GLU A 59 -12.91 10.12 10.46
CA GLU A 59 -14.21 10.11 9.79
C GLU A 59 -15.36 10.40 10.78
N ALA A 60 -15.30 9.85 11.99
CA ALA A 60 -16.31 10.11 13.02
C ALA A 60 -16.41 11.63 13.33
N ARG A 61 -15.27 12.31 13.51
CA ARG A 61 -15.24 13.76 13.70
C ARG A 61 -15.69 14.51 12.45
N HIS A 62 -15.20 14.11 11.28
CA HIS A 62 -15.55 14.74 10.01
C HIS A 62 -17.07 14.70 9.77
N HIS A 63 -17.71 13.56 9.96
CA HIS A 63 -19.15 13.42 9.82
C HIS A 63 -19.91 14.30 10.82
N ALA A 64 -19.48 14.37 12.09
CA ALA A 64 -20.11 15.21 13.10
C ALA A 64 -20.05 16.72 12.72
N LEU A 65 -18.98 17.18 12.08
CA LEU A 65 -18.82 18.57 11.67
C LEU A 65 -19.59 18.93 10.36
N HIS A 66 -20.07 17.94 9.60
CA HIS A 66 -20.68 18.13 8.28
C HIS A 66 -22.15 17.69 8.20
N THR A 67 -22.92 17.89 9.26
CA THR A 67 -24.34 17.51 9.34
C THR A 67 -25.31 18.60 8.86
N ASP A 68 -24.90 19.86 8.87
CA ASP A 68 -25.76 21.01 8.54
C ASP A 68 -26.48 20.90 7.18
N PRO A 69 -25.83 20.42 6.10
CA PRO A 69 -26.51 20.30 4.81
C PRO A 69 -27.67 19.31 4.79
N PHE A 70 -27.76 18.41 5.80
CA PHE A 70 -28.89 17.50 6.00
C PHE A 70 -30.00 18.08 6.89
N GLY A 71 -29.84 19.33 7.36
CA GLY A 71 -30.76 19.94 8.32
C GLY A 71 -30.60 19.45 9.77
N VAL A 72 -29.47 18.74 10.04
CA VAL A 72 -29.11 18.28 11.39
C VAL A 72 -28.02 19.21 11.93
N HIS A 73 -28.40 20.03 12.90
CA HIS A 73 -27.50 21.05 13.45
C HIS A 73 -26.88 20.57 14.76
N LEU A 74 -25.56 20.58 14.80
CA LEU A 74 -24.76 20.31 15.99
C LEU A 74 -23.95 21.57 16.34
N ASP A 75 -23.76 21.79 17.63
CA ASP A 75 -22.80 22.79 18.09
C ASP A 75 -21.38 22.28 17.76
N LYS A 76 -20.80 22.83 16.71
CA LYS A 76 -19.48 22.42 16.21
C LYS A 76 -18.35 22.68 17.20
N ASP A 77 -18.50 23.70 18.06
CA ASP A 77 -17.53 24.03 19.08
C ASP A 77 -17.51 22.99 20.22
N SER A 78 -18.60 22.24 20.36
CA SER A 78 -18.70 21.12 21.32
C SER A 78 -18.07 19.81 20.80
N VAL A 79 -17.76 19.72 19.50
CA VAL A 79 -17.12 18.53 18.90
C VAL A 79 -15.62 18.56 19.19
N THR A 80 -15.23 17.94 20.28
CA THR A 80 -13.83 17.88 20.73
C THR A 80 -13.15 16.56 20.37
N VAL A 81 -11.83 16.57 20.24
CA VAL A 81 -11.02 15.37 20.06
C VAL A 81 -10.12 15.20 21.28
N ASN A 82 -10.26 14.07 21.95
CA ASN A 82 -9.31 13.64 22.97
C ASN A 82 -8.23 12.78 22.31
N GLY A 83 -7.04 13.34 22.07
CA GLY A 83 -5.95 12.67 21.38
C GLY A 83 -5.44 11.42 22.09
N GLU A 84 -5.45 11.42 23.43
CA GLU A 84 -5.06 10.25 24.24
C GLU A 84 -6.05 9.08 24.04
N GLU A 85 -7.35 9.34 24.06
CA GLU A 85 -8.36 8.31 23.83
C GLU A 85 -8.32 7.75 22.41
N VAL A 86 -8.09 8.62 21.40
CA VAL A 86 -7.91 8.20 20.01
C VAL A 86 -6.71 7.25 19.91
N MET A 87 -5.55 7.64 20.43
CA MET A 87 -4.35 6.83 20.33
C MET A 87 -4.41 5.57 21.20
N HIS A 88 -5.05 5.64 22.36
CA HIS A 88 -5.32 4.45 23.16
C HIS A 88 -6.16 3.40 22.40
N ARG A 89 -7.25 3.84 21.74
CA ARG A 89 -8.07 2.94 20.90
C ARG A 89 -7.26 2.37 19.73
N VAL A 90 -6.46 3.20 19.04
CA VAL A 90 -5.60 2.74 17.93
C VAL A 90 -4.63 1.67 18.43
N LYS A 91 -3.95 1.89 19.56
CA LYS A 91 -2.98 0.93 20.13
C LYS A 91 -3.66 -0.35 20.61
N SER A 92 -4.76 -0.25 21.35
CA SER A 92 -5.43 -1.43 21.91
C SER A 92 -6.01 -2.37 20.85
N GLU A 93 -6.66 -1.82 19.83
CA GLU A 93 -7.20 -2.64 18.73
C GLU A 93 -6.08 -3.16 17.80
N ARG A 94 -5.04 -2.37 17.54
CA ARG A 94 -3.85 -2.83 16.85
C ARG A 94 -3.24 -4.05 17.55
N ASP A 95 -3.03 -3.95 18.85
CA ASP A 95 -2.41 -5.02 19.64
C ASP A 95 -3.27 -6.29 19.65
N ARG A 96 -4.61 -6.13 19.64
CA ARG A 96 -5.54 -7.24 19.44
C ARG A 96 -5.34 -7.93 18.09
N PHE A 97 -5.24 -7.18 16.98
CA PHE A 97 -4.98 -7.75 15.65
C PHE A 97 -3.59 -8.41 15.57
N VAL A 98 -2.59 -7.80 16.18
CA VAL A 98 -1.25 -8.38 16.29
C VAL A 98 -1.30 -9.68 17.06
N GLY A 99 -2.06 -9.73 18.17
CA GLY A 99 -2.24 -10.93 18.99
C GLY A 99 -2.74 -12.14 18.19
N PHE A 100 -3.70 -11.95 17.27
CA PHE A 100 -4.15 -13.03 16.40
C PHE A 100 -3.04 -13.56 15.48
N VAL A 101 -2.23 -12.67 14.90
CA VAL A 101 -1.12 -13.08 14.03
C VAL A 101 -0.02 -13.80 14.83
N VAL A 102 0.28 -13.32 16.03
CA VAL A 102 1.28 -13.91 16.91
C VAL A 102 0.83 -15.30 17.39
N SER A 103 -0.44 -15.44 17.82
CA SER A 103 -1.00 -16.73 18.21
C SER A 103 -0.90 -17.77 17.10
N ASP A 104 -1.20 -17.40 15.85
CA ASP A 104 -1.03 -18.28 14.69
C ASP A 104 0.42 -18.77 14.53
N VAL A 105 1.39 -17.87 14.75
CA VAL A 105 2.82 -18.23 14.65
C VAL A 105 3.25 -19.09 15.84
N GLU A 106 2.72 -18.84 17.04
CA GLU A 106 3.04 -19.60 18.26
C GLU A 106 2.56 -21.04 18.20
N GLU A 107 1.54 -21.36 17.42
CA GLU A 107 1.10 -22.74 17.17
C GLU A 107 2.12 -23.56 16.37
N TRP A 108 3.08 -22.92 15.69
CA TRP A 108 4.11 -23.63 14.95
C TRP A 108 5.21 -24.16 15.87
N PRO A 109 5.87 -25.29 15.53
CA PRO A 109 6.90 -25.86 16.36
C PRO A 109 7.99 -24.83 16.72
N ALA A 110 8.26 -24.67 18.02
CA ALA A 110 9.17 -23.65 18.52
C ALA A 110 10.61 -23.82 18.00
N ASP A 111 11.04 -25.07 17.78
CA ASP A 111 12.37 -25.39 17.24
C ASP A 111 12.51 -25.05 15.74
N LYS A 112 11.39 -24.75 15.05
CA LYS A 112 11.36 -24.34 13.65
C LYS A 112 11.31 -22.81 13.46
N ARG A 113 11.16 -22.07 14.53
CA ARG A 113 11.16 -20.60 14.56
C ARG A 113 12.45 -20.11 15.18
N ILE A 114 13.29 -19.45 14.41
CA ILE A 114 14.59 -18.97 14.87
C ILE A 114 14.61 -17.45 14.83
N MET A 115 14.89 -16.84 15.99
CA MET A 115 15.08 -15.39 16.07
C MET A 115 16.52 -15.03 15.74
N GLY A 116 16.71 -14.01 14.94
CA GLY A 116 18.01 -13.46 14.55
C GLY A 116 18.07 -13.02 13.09
N THR A 117 19.13 -12.32 12.75
CA THR A 117 19.38 -11.80 11.40
C THR A 117 20.09 -12.84 10.53
N ALA A 118 19.41 -13.31 9.50
CA ALA A 118 19.96 -14.28 8.56
C ALA A 118 20.77 -13.60 7.45
N LYS A 119 21.93 -14.17 7.12
CA LYS A 119 22.75 -13.78 5.97
C LYS A 119 23.21 -15.01 5.20
N PHE A 120 23.11 -14.96 3.88
CA PHE A 120 23.71 -15.98 3.02
C PHE A 120 25.24 -15.93 3.15
N VAL A 121 25.84 -17.10 3.39
CA VAL A 121 27.29 -17.28 3.35
C VAL A 121 27.72 -17.95 2.04
N ASP A 122 26.84 -18.72 1.45
CA ASP A 122 26.90 -19.29 0.09
C ASP A 122 25.47 -19.58 -0.42
N GLU A 123 25.33 -20.15 -1.61
CA GLU A 123 24.03 -20.42 -2.26
C GLU A 123 23.16 -21.43 -1.49
N HIS A 124 23.73 -22.23 -0.63
CA HIS A 124 23.04 -23.29 0.13
C HIS A 124 23.03 -23.06 1.63
N THR A 125 23.66 -22.00 2.14
CA THR A 125 23.87 -21.83 3.58
C THR A 125 23.57 -20.40 4.01
N VAL A 126 22.78 -20.28 5.07
CA VAL A 126 22.57 -19.02 5.80
C VAL A 126 23.14 -19.11 7.19
N GLN A 127 23.75 -18.03 7.66
CA GLN A 127 24.15 -17.83 9.05
C GLN A 127 23.15 -16.90 9.75
N ILE A 128 22.76 -17.23 10.99
CA ILE A 128 21.86 -16.44 11.81
C ILE A 128 22.68 -15.92 12.98
N ASP A 129 22.94 -14.63 12.96
CA ASP A 129 23.85 -13.93 13.90
C ASP A 129 25.15 -14.74 14.10
N ASP A 130 25.56 -14.97 15.34
CA ASP A 130 26.75 -15.75 15.70
C ASP A 130 26.43 -17.16 16.24
N HIS A 131 25.11 -17.53 16.31
CA HIS A 131 24.69 -18.72 17.05
C HIS A 131 24.29 -19.91 16.18
N THR A 132 23.77 -19.70 14.94
CA THR A 132 23.22 -20.80 14.12
C THR A 132 23.60 -20.68 12.67
N GLN A 133 23.89 -21.81 12.02
CA GLN A 133 24.10 -21.93 10.59
C GLN A 133 23.15 -23.01 10.05
N ILE A 134 22.44 -22.71 8.96
CA ILE A 134 21.50 -23.63 8.32
C ILE A 134 21.91 -23.85 6.87
N THR A 135 22.13 -25.10 6.50
CA THR A 135 22.25 -25.52 5.10
C THR A 135 20.92 -26.08 4.64
N ALA A 136 20.41 -25.64 3.48
CA ALA A 136 19.08 -26.06 3.01
C ALA A 136 19.07 -26.38 1.51
N LYS A 137 18.03 -27.12 1.09
CA LYS A 137 17.77 -27.45 -0.32
C LYS A 137 17.18 -26.24 -1.07
N SER A 138 16.39 -25.41 -0.37
CA SER A 138 15.78 -24.22 -0.96
C SER A 138 15.55 -23.13 0.07
N PHE A 139 15.41 -21.88 -0.45
CA PHE A 139 15.24 -20.67 0.36
C PHE A 139 14.12 -19.79 -0.19
N VAL A 140 13.40 -19.11 0.71
CA VAL A 140 12.46 -18.05 0.37
C VAL A 140 12.87 -16.75 1.06
N ILE A 141 13.23 -15.74 0.27
CA ILE A 141 13.51 -14.39 0.74
C ILE A 141 12.17 -13.65 0.87
N ALA A 142 11.75 -13.35 2.11
CA ALA A 142 10.48 -12.70 2.43
C ALA A 142 10.69 -11.57 3.47
N THR A 143 11.81 -10.87 3.37
CA THR A 143 12.32 -9.88 4.31
C THR A 143 11.57 -8.54 4.30
N GLY A 144 10.58 -8.38 3.39
CA GLY A 144 9.73 -7.20 3.33
C GLY A 144 10.43 -5.92 2.89
N SER A 145 9.94 -4.79 3.36
CA SER A 145 10.43 -3.46 3.02
C SER A 145 10.47 -2.54 4.24
N ARG A 146 11.20 -1.43 4.12
CA ARG A 146 11.26 -0.35 5.11
C ARG A 146 11.00 1.02 4.49
N PRO A 147 10.55 2.03 5.25
CA PRO A 147 10.41 3.40 4.76
C PRO A 147 11.73 3.95 4.22
N VAL A 148 11.63 4.83 3.22
CA VAL A 148 12.77 5.60 2.70
C VAL A 148 12.94 6.85 3.55
N ILE A 149 14.16 7.08 4.03
CA ILE A 149 14.60 8.32 4.67
C ILE A 149 15.76 8.86 3.83
N PHE A 150 15.71 10.14 3.48
CA PHE A 150 16.82 10.80 2.80
C PHE A 150 17.85 11.31 3.80
N PRO A 151 19.15 11.13 3.55
CA PRO A 151 20.20 11.49 4.50
C PRO A 151 20.18 12.97 4.95
N GLN A 152 19.74 13.89 4.08
CA GLN A 152 19.62 15.32 4.43
C GLN A 152 18.57 15.61 5.52
N TRP A 153 17.68 14.68 5.81
CA TRP A 153 16.65 14.82 6.86
C TRP A 153 17.11 14.29 8.23
N GLU A 154 18.21 13.55 8.30
CA GLU A 154 18.73 13.00 9.55
C GLU A 154 19.07 14.09 10.60
N VAL A 155 19.33 15.32 10.14
CA VAL A 155 19.52 16.49 11.01
C VAL A 155 18.34 16.79 11.94
N LEU A 156 17.14 16.30 11.61
CA LEU A 156 15.92 16.49 12.39
C LEU A 156 15.85 15.57 13.62
N GLY A 157 16.70 14.54 13.70
CA GLY A 157 16.70 13.59 14.84
C GLY A 157 15.31 13.01 15.11
N ASP A 158 14.86 13.08 16.35
CA ASP A 158 13.57 12.53 16.82
C ASP A 158 12.33 13.27 16.24
N ARG A 159 12.53 14.39 15.54
CA ARG A 159 11.45 15.10 14.84
C ARG A 159 11.15 14.51 13.46
N LEU A 160 12.07 13.71 12.92
CA LEU A 160 11.85 12.93 11.70
C LEU A 160 11.18 11.60 12.06
N ILE A 161 9.98 11.41 11.56
CA ILE A 161 9.20 10.20 11.82
C ILE A 161 8.79 9.50 10.52
N VAL A 162 8.48 8.23 10.64
CA VAL A 162 7.86 7.40 9.59
C VAL A 162 6.48 6.91 10.04
N ASN A 163 5.76 6.21 9.17
CA ASN A 163 4.43 5.68 9.52
C ASN A 163 4.43 4.80 10.77
N ASP A 164 5.51 4.06 11.02
CA ASP A 164 5.63 3.16 12.18
C ASP A 164 5.53 3.95 13.50
N ASP A 165 6.12 5.14 13.55
CA ASP A 165 6.18 5.99 14.75
C ASP A 165 4.82 6.60 15.10
N VAL A 166 4.01 6.95 14.08
CA VAL A 166 2.67 7.53 14.26
C VAL A 166 1.80 6.66 15.16
N PHE A 167 1.87 5.36 15.01
CA PHE A 167 1.04 4.43 15.77
C PHE A 167 1.57 4.11 17.18
N SER A 168 2.70 4.71 17.55
CA SER A 168 3.31 4.61 18.88
C SER A 168 3.03 5.81 19.77
N TRP A 169 2.48 6.89 19.23
CA TRP A 169 2.16 8.10 20.00
C TRP A 169 1.19 7.83 21.14
N ASP A 170 1.34 8.57 22.22
CA ASP A 170 0.41 8.54 23.37
C ASP A 170 -0.76 9.51 23.18
N THR A 171 -0.56 10.59 22.43
CA THR A 171 -1.57 11.58 22.06
C THR A 171 -1.27 12.14 20.67
N LEU A 172 -2.22 12.89 20.11
CA LEU A 172 -2.02 13.55 18.82
C LEU A 172 -1.08 14.75 18.95
N PRO A 173 -0.15 14.97 18.00
CA PRO A 173 0.68 16.15 17.96
C PRO A 173 -0.12 17.40 17.53
N LYS A 174 0.45 18.59 17.71
CA LYS A 174 -0.18 19.84 17.27
C LYS A 174 -0.08 20.05 15.76
N SER A 175 1.03 19.62 15.16
CA SER A 175 1.31 19.85 13.73
C SER A 175 2.27 18.81 13.15
N VAL A 176 2.08 18.48 11.87
CA VAL A 176 2.91 17.52 11.12
C VAL A 176 3.12 18.02 9.70
N ALA A 177 4.37 18.11 9.27
CA ALA A 177 4.76 18.29 7.87
C ALA A 177 4.86 16.90 7.20
N VAL A 178 4.00 16.61 6.23
CA VAL A 178 3.97 15.31 5.54
C VAL A 178 4.74 15.41 4.23
N PHE A 179 5.77 14.58 4.06
CA PHE A 179 6.54 14.51 2.82
C PHE A 179 6.18 13.25 2.04
N GLY A 180 5.60 13.44 0.85
CA GLY A 180 5.14 12.41 -0.06
C GLY A 180 3.61 12.29 -0.12
N PRO A 181 2.95 12.85 -1.15
CA PRO A 181 1.50 12.78 -1.37
C PRO A 181 1.07 11.44 -1.99
N GLY A 182 1.73 10.36 -1.59
CA GLY A 182 1.40 8.98 -1.94
C GLY A 182 0.32 8.40 -1.03
N VAL A 183 0.13 7.07 -1.08
CA VAL A 183 -0.87 6.34 -0.29
C VAL A 183 -0.77 6.66 1.21
N ILE A 184 0.42 6.47 1.79
CA ILE A 184 0.64 6.63 3.24
C ILE A 184 0.49 8.10 3.65
N GLY A 185 1.10 9.01 2.87
CA GLY A 185 1.06 10.44 3.21
C GLY A 185 -0.34 11.05 3.12
N LEU A 186 -1.14 10.66 2.12
CA LEU A 186 -2.53 11.13 2.00
C LEU A 186 -3.43 10.55 3.09
N GLU A 187 -3.34 9.24 3.35
CA GLU A 187 -4.16 8.60 4.39
C GLU A 187 -3.90 9.19 5.77
N LEU A 188 -2.63 9.25 6.18
CA LEU A 188 -2.26 9.78 7.49
C LEU A 188 -2.42 11.29 7.57
N GLY A 189 -2.05 12.02 6.51
CA GLY A 189 -2.19 13.47 6.45
C GLY A 189 -3.65 13.90 6.58
N GLN A 190 -4.57 13.29 5.83
CA GLN A 190 -5.99 13.61 5.92
C GLN A 190 -6.59 13.19 7.28
N ALA A 191 -6.22 12.01 7.79
CA ALA A 191 -6.73 11.55 9.08
C ALA A 191 -6.28 12.48 10.22
N LEU A 192 -5.01 12.85 10.25
CA LEU A 192 -4.48 13.79 11.25
C LEU A 192 -5.14 15.17 11.13
N HIS A 193 -5.27 15.72 9.91
CA HIS A 193 -5.95 16.97 9.67
C HIS A 193 -7.40 16.94 10.19
N ARG A 194 -8.15 15.90 9.87
CA ARG A 194 -9.54 15.73 10.32
C ARG A 194 -9.67 15.56 11.84
N LEU A 195 -8.62 15.08 12.51
CA LEU A 195 -8.55 15.01 13.97
C LEU A 195 -8.11 16.34 14.62
N GLY A 196 -7.82 17.38 13.83
CA GLY A 196 -7.50 18.70 14.31
C GLY A 196 -6.01 19.00 14.41
N VAL A 197 -5.15 18.13 13.92
CA VAL A 197 -3.72 18.36 13.76
C VAL A 197 -3.50 19.32 12.58
N LYS A 198 -2.63 20.31 12.71
CA LYS A 198 -2.26 21.19 11.61
C LYS A 198 -1.32 20.43 10.66
N VAL A 199 -1.74 20.25 9.41
CA VAL A 199 -1.02 19.42 8.41
C VAL A 199 -0.79 20.22 7.14
N GLU A 200 0.44 20.17 6.60
CA GLU A 200 0.75 20.53 5.21
C GLU A 200 1.45 19.35 4.54
N ILE A 201 1.11 19.08 3.26
CA ILE A 201 1.63 17.93 2.51
C ILE A 201 2.51 18.42 1.36
N PHE A 202 3.76 17.95 1.35
CA PHE A 202 4.78 18.35 0.38
C PHE A 202 5.10 17.19 -0.57
N GLY A 203 5.19 17.50 -1.86
CA GLY A 203 5.49 16.55 -2.92
C GLY A 203 6.39 17.12 -4.00
N VAL A 204 6.72 16.30 -4.97
CA VAL A 204 7.54 16.64 -6.13
C VAL A 204 6.85 16.11 -7.40
N GLY A 205 6.90 16.90 -8.49
CA GLY A 205 6.40 16.51 -9.81
C GLY A 205 4.88 16.44 -9.92
N GLY A 206 4.12 17.03 -8.98
CA GLY A 206 2.67 17.14 -9.06
C GLY A 206 1.90 15.82 -8.91
N ALA A 207 2.55 14.74 -8.47
CA ALA A 207 1.89 13.44 -8.28
C ALA A 207 0.99 13.43 -7.05
N ILE A 208 -0.11 12.67 -7.08
CA ILE A 208 -1.04 12.51 -5.96
C ILE A 208 -1.63 11.09 -5.93
N GLY A 209 -1.64 10.44 -4.75
CA GLY A 209 -2.30 9.15 -4.51
C GLY A 209 -1.83 7.99 -5.39
N GLY A 210 -0.73 8.15 -6.14
CA GLY A 210 -0.26 7.17 -7.12
C GLY A 210 -1.15 7.06 -8.35
N ILE A 211 -2.00 8.06 -8.62
CA ILE A 211 -2.82 8.17 -9.83
C ILE A 211 -1.91 8.53 -11.00
N SER A 212 -2.13 7.87 -12.15
CA SER A 212 -1.41 8.15 -13.39
C SER A 212 -2.29 8.76 -14.50
N ASP A 213 -3.60 8.62 -14.40
CA ASP A 213 -4.54 9.24 -15.32
C ASP A 213 -4.62 10.76 -15.07
N PRO A 214 -4.31 11.61 -16.05
CA PRO A 214 -4.23 13.06 -15.84
C PRO A 214 -5.56 13.69 -15.44
N VAL A 215 -6.70 13.18 -15.92
CA VAL A 215 -8.02 13.72 -15.59
C VAL A 215 -8.41 13.36 -14.16
N VAL A 216 -8.15 12.10 -13.77
CA VAL A 216 -8.43 11.64 -12.39
C VAL A 216 -7.48 12.31 -11.40
N ALA A 217 -6.20 12.54 -11.79
CA ALA A 217 -5.23 13.25 -10.96
C ALA A 217 -5.61 14.70 -10.70
N GLU A 218 -6.05 15.43 -11.73
CA GLU A 218 -6.50 16.82 -11.57
C GLU A 218 -7.75 16.93 -10.69
N GLU A 219 -8.71 16.02 -10.86
CA GLU A 219 -9.89 15.98 -9.97
C GLU A 219 -9.47 15.64 -8.53
N ALA A 220 -8.51 14.74 -8.33
CA ALA A 220 -7.99 14.42 -7.00
C ALA A 220 -7.31 15.64 -6.34
N LYS A 221 -6.47 16.37 -7.09
CA LYS A 221 -5.85 17.61 -6.60
C LYS A 221 -6.90 18.63 -6.19
N ALA A 222 -7.91 18.85 -7.03
CA ALA A 222 -8.98 19.78 -6.74
C ALA A 222 -9.76 19.40 -5.49
N VAL A 223 -10.17 18.14 -5.37
CA VAL A 223 -11.00 17.67 -4.24
C VAL A 223 -10.23 17.66 -2.92
N PHE A 224 -8.98 17.17 -2.92
CA PHE A 224 -8.19 17.18 -1.69
C PHE A 224 -7.69 18.58 -1.32
N GLY A 225 -7.45 19.46 -2.31
CA GLY A 225 -7.08 20.86 -2.08
C GLY A 225 -8.19 21.71 -1.44
N GLU A 226 -9.45 21.26 -1.47
CA GLU A 226 -10.53 21.93 -0.72
C GLU A 226 -10.36 21.79 0.80
N GLU A 227 -9.66 20.75 1.27
CA GLU A 227 -9.50 20.41 2.69
C GLU A 227 -8.05 20.56 3.18
N LEU A 228 -7.08 20.16 2.34
CA LEU A 228 -5.68 20.02 2.70
C LEU A 228 -4.79 21.10 2.05
N ALA A 229 -3.80 21.59 2.78
CA ALA A 229 -2.74 22.39 2.20
C ALA A 229 -1.76 21.46 1.44
N LEU A 230 -1.83 21.49 0.11
CA LEU A 230 -1.08 20.62 -0.80
C LEU A 230 -0.03 21.40 -1.58
N HIS A 231 1.23 21.07 -1.36
CA HIS A 231 2.38 21.62 -2.08
C HIS A 231 3.00 20.49 -2.92
N LEU A 232 2.34 20.12 -4.03
CA LEU A 232 2.61 18.88 -4.77
C LEU A 232 3.86 18.92 -5.66
N ASP A 233 4.39 20.12 -5.94
CA ASP A 233 5.63 20.32 -6.69
C ASP A 233 6.52 21.39 -6.04
N ALA A 234 6.68 21.31 -4.73
CA ALA A 234 7.43 22.28 -3.95
C ALA A 234 8.91 21.95 -3.89
N LYS A 235 9.74 22.97 -4.06
CA LYS A 235 11.13 22.95 -3.60
C LYS A 235 11.14 23.21 -2.12
N THR A 236 11.73 22.32 -1.33
CA THR A 236 11.71 22.41 0.13
C THR A 236 13.11 22.39 0.72
N GLU A 237 13.31 23.20 1.75
CA GLU A 237 14.45 23.14 2.68
C GLU A 237 13.93 22.91 4.08
N VAL A 238 14.52 21.96 4.80
CA VAL A 238 14.04 21.53 6.12
C VAL A 238 15.17 21.66 7.14
N LYS A 239 14.86 22.26 8.29
CA LYS A 239 15.79 22.42 9.43
C LYS A 239 15.02 22.40 10.75
N LEU A 240 15.73 22.39 11.87
CA LEU A 240 15.14 22.68 13.18
C LEU A 240 15.17 24.19 13.45
N ASP A 241 14.08 24.70 14.03
CA ASP A 241 14.04 26.05 14.58
C ASP A 241 14.75 26.14 15.96
N ALA A 242 14.75 27.33 16.57
CA ALA A 242 15.39 27.55 17.88
C ALA A 242 14.70 26.80 19.03
N ASP A 243 13.43 26.44 18.86
CA ASP A 243 12.62 25.69 19.84
C ASP A 243 12.65 24.18 19.59
N GLY A 244 13.39 23.73 18.57
CA GLY A 244 13.52 22.32 18.19
C GLY A 244 12.32 21.76 17.42
N ASN A 245 11.50 22.61 16.79
CA ASN A 245 10.47 22.18 15.85
C ASN A 245 11.03 22.11 14.43
N VAL A 246 10.35 21.38 13.57
CA VAL A 246 10.68 21.29 12.14
C VAL A 246 10.21 22.53 11.42
N GLU A 247 11.12 23.27 10.81
CA GLU A 247 10.82 24.43 9.96
C GLU A 247 11.02 24.02 8.50
N VAL A 248 9.93 24.03 7.72
CA VAL A 248 9.92 23.73 6.28
C VAL A 248 9.77 25.04 5.51
N HIS A 249 10.83 25.44 4.82
CA HIS A 249 10.77 26.50 3.81
C HIS A 249 10.37 25.87 2.49
N TRP A 250 9.38 26.43 1.81
CA TRP A 250 8.93 25.92 0.53
C TRP A 250 8.74 27.01 -0.51
N GLU A 251 8.94 26.62 -1.78
CA GLU A 251 8.68 27.45 -2.97
C GLU A 251 7.98 26.62 -4.02
N GLN A 252 6.82 27.07 -4.49
CA GLN A 252 6.05 26.47 -5.57
C GLN A 252 5.38 27.55 -6.40
N ASP A 253 5.49 27.49 -7.73
CA ASP A 253 4.83 28.41 -8.70
C ASP A 253 5.12 29.91 -8.42
N GLY A 254 6.29 30.23 -7.85
CA GLY A 254 6.71 31.56 -7.48
C GLY A 254 6.22 32.02 -6.10
N GLU A 255 5.36 31.29 -5.44
CA GLU A 255 4.98 31.50 -4.05
C GLU A 255 5.99 30.86 -3.11
N LYS A 256 6.20 31.51 -1.95
CA LYS A 256 7.11 31.05 -0.90
C LYS A 256 6.41 31.09 0.44
N GLY A 257 6.69 30.10 1.26
CA GLY A 257 6.17 30.03 2.60
C GLY A 257 7.06 29.29 3.57
N VAL A 258 6.67 29.36 4.83
CA VAL A 258 7.31 28.61 5.92
C VAL A 258 6.21 27.91 6.72
N PHE A 259 6.38 26.61 6.91
CA PHE A 259 5.54 25.81 7.79
C PHE A 259 6.36 25.29 8.97
N VAL A 260 5.89 25.57 10.19
CA VAL A 260 6.52 25.05 11.41
C VAL A 260 5.68 23.93 11.97
N ALA A 261 6.30 22.77 12.16
CA ALA A 261 5.64 21.55 12.61
C ALA A 261 6.39 20.89 13.78
N GLU A 262 5.64 20.19 14.60
CA GLU A 262 6.20 19.39 15.70
C GLU A 262 6.99 18.18 15.17
N TYR A 263 6.50 17.57 14.08
CA TYR A 263 7.14 16.43 13.40
C TYR A 263 7.13 16.59 11.88
N MET A 264 8.10 15.93 11.25
CA MET A 264 8.12 15.68 9.82
C MET A 264 7.89 14.19 9.56
N LEU A 265 6.79 13.85 8.88
CA LEU A 265 6.47 12.48 8.45
C LEU A 265 7.07 12.19 7.07
N ALA A 266 8.06 11.31 7.00
CA ALA A 266 8.63 10.83 5.75
C ALA A 266 7.77 9.69 5.15
N ALA A 267 6.97 10.01 4.13
CA ALA A 267 6.10 9.09 3.41
C ALA A 267 6.48 8.97 1.92
N VAL A 268 7.78 9.10 1.61
CA VAL A 268 8.35 9.20 0.24
C VAL A 268 8.66 7.85 -0.41
N GLY A 269 8.04 6.80 0.09
CA GLY A 269 8.14 5.45 -0.47
C GLY A 269 8.80 4.45 0.47
N ARG A 270 8.97 3.23 -0.03
CA ARG A 270 9.56 2.11 0.70
C ARG A 270 10.63 1.44 -0.17
N ARG A 271 11.62 0.82 0.48
CA ARG A 271 12.68 0.05 -0.19
C ARG A 271 12.72 -1.38 0.33
N PRO A 272 12.95 -2.38 -0.55
CA PRO A 272 13.12 -3.77 -0.16
C PRO A 272 14.27 -3.98 0.84
N ASN A 273 14.07 -4.91 1.78
CA ASN A 273 15.07 -5.28 2.79
C ASN A 273 15.95 -6.42 2.27
N VAL A 274 16.75 -6.14 1.23
CA VAL A 274 17.63 -7.13 0.58
C VAL A 274 19.11 -6.76 0.66
N ASP A 275 19.45 -5.60 1.19
CA ASP A 275 20.80 -5.04 1.21
C ASP A 275 21.71 -5.59 2.33
N ASN A 276 21.16 -6.29 3.33
CA ASN A 276 21.92 -6.78 4.48
C ASN A 276 21.75 -8.29 4.73
N ILE A 277 21.37 -9.05 3.69
CA ILE A 277 21.11 -10.49 3.81
C ILE A 277 22.19 -11.37 3.13
N GLY A 278 23.35 -10.79 2.80
CA GLY A 278 24.48 -11.54 2.22
C GLY A 278 24.35 -11.84 0.72
N LEU A 279 23.56 -11.04 -0.04
CA LEU A 279 23.43 -11.24 -1.51
C LEU A 279 24.71 -10.99 -2.30
N GLU A 280 25.72 -10.38 -1.70
CA GLU A 280 27.06 -10.22 -2.26
C GLU A 280 27.84 -11.55 -2.35
N ASN A 281 27.44 -12.54 -1.56
CA ASN A 281 28.01 -13.89 -1.55
C ASN A 281 27.38 -14.83 -2.59
N LEU A 282 26.38 -14.33 -3.37
CA LEU A 282 25.62 -15.10 -4.34
C LEU A 282 25.84 -14.58 -5.77
N THR A 283 25.86 -15.51 -6.74
CA THR A 283 25.84 -15.15 -8.16
C THR A 283 24.39 -14.99 -8.65
N ILE A 284 23.63 -14.10 -8.01
CA ILE A 284 22.22 -13.85 -8.27
C ILE A 284 22.03 -12.61 -9.14
N GLU A 285 21.15 -12.72 -10.17
CA GLU A 285 20.78 -11.59 -11.01
C GLU A 285 19.95 -10.58 -10.21
N LYS A 286 20.27 -9.29 -10.32
CA LYS A 286 19.60 -8.19 -9.60
C LYS A 286 19.16 -7.09 -10.57
N ASP A 287 18.06 -6.42 -10.22
CA ASP A 287 17.62 -5.22 -10.90
C ASP A 287 18.53 -4.00 -10.55
N ALA A 288 18.22 -2.84 -11.15
CA ALA A 288 18.97 -1.60 -10.93
C ALA A 288 18.91 -1.09 -9.46
N ARG A 289 18.00 -1.62 -8.63
CA ARG A 289 17.87 -1.32 -7.21
C ARG A 289 18.57 -2.34 -6.31
N GLY A 290 19.23 -3.35 -6.91
CA GLY A 290 19.89 -4.42 -6.18
C GLY A 290 18.96 -5.55 -5.70
N VAL A 291 17.71 -5.58 -6.17
CA VAL A 291 16.74 -6.60 -5.81
C VAL A 291 16.86 -7.82 -6.73
N PRO A 292 16.87 -9.06 -6.20
CA PRO A 292 16.88 -10.26 -7.03
C PRO A 292 15.72 -10.28 -8.03
N VAL A 293 16.03 -10.46 -9.31
CA VAL A 293 15.04 -10.64 -10.37
C VAL A 293 14.38 -12.01 -10.20
N ALA A 294 13.07 -12.06 -10.24
CA ALA A 294 12.31 -13.29 -10.10
C ALA A 294 11.19 -13.40 -11.14
N ASP A 295 10.94 -14.63 -11.58
CA ASP A 295 9.80 -14.94 -12.42
C ASP A 295 8.48 -14.67 -11.66
N PRO A 296 7.55 -13.87 -12.22
CA PRO A 296 6.35 -13.44 -11.51
C PRO A 296 5.32 -14.55 -11.28
N LEU A 297 5.44 -15.70 -11.94
CA LEU A 297 4.52 -16.83 -11.79
C LEU A 297 5.05 -17.89 -10.81
N THR A 298 6.36 -18.03 -10.70
CA THR A 298 6.99 -19.04 -9.85
C THR A 298 7.67 -18.46 -8.62
N MET A 299 7.92 -17.17 -8.58
CA MET A 299 8.74 -16.46 -7.58
C MET A 299 10.21 -16.92 -7.54
N GLN A 300 10.65 -17.70 -8.52
CA GLN A 300 12.01 -18.23 -8.63
C GLN A 300 12.97 -17.15 -9.12
N THR A 301 14.14 -17.06 -8.50
CA THR A 301 15.22 -16.16 -8.93
C THR A 301 16.12 -16.84 -9.99
N SER A 302 17.20 -16.16 -10.42
CA SER A 302 18.20 -16.76 -11.31
C SER A 302 18.95 -17.93 -10.66
N ILE A 303 18.93 -18.07 -9.33
CA ILE A 303 19.42 -19.27 -8.62
C ILE A 303 18.22 -20.18 -8.39
N PRO A 304 18.17 -21.38 -9.01
CA PRO A 304 16.94 -22.18 -9.13
C PRO A 304 16.28 -22.61 -7.81
N HIS A 305 17.01 -22.66 -6.71
CA HIS A 305 16.51 -23.06 -5.39
C HIS A 305 16.28 -21.88 -4.46
N ILE A 306 16.43 -20.62 -4.94
CA ILE A 306 16.16 -19.41 -4.19
C ILE A 306 14.95 -18.70 -4.79
N PHE A 307 13.97 -18.43 -3.95
CA PHE A 307 12.72 -17.73 -4.27
C PHE A 307 12.66 -16.40 -3.51
N ILE A 308 11.90 -15.41 -4.04
CA ILE A 308 11.69 -14.14 -3.37
C ILE A 308 10.21 -13.77 -3.42
N ALA A 309 9.65 -13.23 -2.32
CA ALA A 309 8.22 -12.94 -2.22
C ALA A 309 7.92 -11.70 -1.37
N GLY A 310 6.77 -11.09 -1.65
CA GLY A 310 6.27 -9.89 -0.98
C GLY A 310 7.06 -8.65 -1.34
N ASP A 311 7.07 -7.65 -0.46
CA ASP A 311 7.72 -6.37 -0.71
C ASP A 311 9.22 -6.50 -1.03
N ALA A 312 9.85 -7.59 -0.56
CA ALA A 312 11.24 -7.89 -0.87
C ALA A 312 11.47 -8.07 -2.38
N SER A 313 10.47 -8.54 -3.14
CA SER A 313 10.57 -8.74 -4.60
C SER A 313 10.48 -7.44 -5.42
N ASN A 314 10.06 -6.34 -4.80
CA ASN A 314 9.82 -5.04 -5.46
C ASN A 314 8.82 -5.09 -6.64
N GLN A 315 8.06 -6.19 -6.80
CA GLN A 315 7.08 -6.31 -7.89
C GLN A 315 5.83 -5.49 -7.60
N LEU A 316 5.17 -5.71 -6.46
CA LEU A 316 3.95 -5.00 -6.08
C LEU A 316 3.80 -5.02 -4.54
N PRO A 317 4.13 -3.94 -3.84
CA PRO A 317 4.16 -3.90 -2.38
C PRO A 317 2.76 -3.72 -1.79
N LEU A 318 1.92 -4.75 -1.90
CA LEU A 318 0.56 -4.82 -1.36
C LEU A 318 0.40 -6.11 -0.56
N LEU A 319 -0.41 -6.07 0.52
CA LEU A 319 -0.57 -7.20 1.44
C LEU A 319 -1.06 -8.46 0.74
N HIS A 320 -2.13 -8.37 -0.07
CA HIS A 320 -2.70 -9.51 -0.77
C HIS A 320 -1.74 -10.10 -1.80
N GLU A 321 -0.93 -9.26 -2.46
CA GLU A 321 0.14 -9.69 -3.34
C GLU A 321 1.25 -10.42 -2.56
N ALA A 322 1.66 -9.87 -1.42
CA ALA A 322 2.63 -10.53 -0.56
C ALA A 322 2.14 -11.92 -0.08
N ALA A 323 0.85 -12.04 0.22
CA ALA A 323 0.24 -13.31 0.60
C ALA A 323 0.25 -14.33 -0.56
N ASP A 324 -0.12 -13.90 -1.76
CA ASP A 324 -0.13 -14.76 -2.94
C ASP A 324 1.28 -15.17 -3.37
N GLN A 325 2.22 -14.22 -3.41
CA GLN A 325 3.62 -14.48 -3.71
C GLN A 325 4.24 -15.44 -2.69
N GLY A 326 3.96 -15.23 -1.39
CA GLY A 326 4.41 -16.12 -0.34
C GLY A 326 3.94 -17.56 -0.50
N LYS A 327 2.65 -17.75 -0.85
CA LYS A 327 2.09 -19.09 -1.16
C LYS A 327 2.82 -19.74 -2.33
N ILE A 328 3.01 -19.00 -3.43
CA ILE A 328 3.67 -19.52 -4.63
C ILE A 328 5.13 -19.88 -4.33
N ALA A 329 5.86 -18.99 -3.67
CA ALA A 329 7.27 -19.21 -3.32
C ALA A 329 7.43 -20.40 -2.38
N GLY A 330 6.57 -20.50 -1.35
CA GLY A 330 6.61 -21.60 -0.37
C GLY A 330 6.26 -22.94 -0.98
N ASP A 331 5.21 -23.01 -1.82
CA ASP A 331 4.85 -24.22 -2.54
C ASP A 331 6.00 -24.71 -3.44
N ASN A 332 6.60 -23.80 -4.21
CA ASN A 332 7.71 -24.12 -5.09
C ASN A 332 9.00 -24.48 -4.33
N ALA A 333 9.30 -23.80 -3.23
CA ALA A 333 10.44 -24.15 -2.40
C ALA A 333 10.29 -25.54 -1.74
N GLY A 334 9.07 -25.87 -1.28
CA GLY A 334 8.80 -27.14 -0.63
C GLY A 334 8.89 -28.34 -1.57
N ARG A 335 8.54 -28.18 -2.83
CA ARG A 335 8.56 -29.25 -3.84
C ARG A 335 9.73 -29.17 -4.83
N TYR A 336 10.66 -28.26 -4.61
CA TYR A 336 11.85 -28.14 -5.45
C TYR A 336 12.56 -29.49 -5.64
N PRO A 337 12.97 -29.89 -6.88
CA PRO A 337 13.07 -29.09 -8.11
C PRO A 337 11.79 -29.05 -8.98
N ASN A 338 10.67 -29.63 -8.58
CA ASN A 338 9.44 -29.73 -9.37
C ASN A 338 8.57 -28.47 -9.19
N ILE A 339 8.98 -27.35 -9.78
CA ILE A 339 8.29 -26.07 -9.66
C ILE A 339 7.13 -25.91 -10.66
N GLY A 340 6.21 -24.99 -10.38
CA GLY A 340 5.11 -24.63 -11.29
C GLY A 340 4.60 -23.21 -11.05
N GLY A 341 3.96 -22.65 -12.07
CA GLY A 341 3.34 -21.33 -11.98
C GLY A 341 2.16 -21.31 -11.03
N GLY A 342 2.09 -20.27 -10.19
CA GLY A 342 0.95 -20.03 -9.31
C GLY A 342 -0.07 -19.05 -9.91
N LEU A 343 -1.25 -18.99 -9.29
CA LEU A 343 -2.29 -18.03 -9.67
C LEU A 343 -1.88 -16.62 -9.29
N ARG A 344 -1.80 -15.74 -10.28
CA ARG A 344 -1.70 -14.29 -10.06
C ARG A 344 -3.08 -13.66 -10.24
N ARG A 345 -3.49 -12.90 -9.22
CA ARG A 345 -4.78 -12.22 -9.24
C ARG A 345 -4.67 -10.86 -9.93
N SER A 346 -5.82 -10.32 -10.33
CA SER A 346 -5.89 -8.96 -10.87
C SER A 346 -5.40 -7.96 -9.85
N VAL A 347 -4.55 -7.02 -10.30
CA VAL A 347 -4.05 -5.96 -9.44
C VAL A 347 -5.22 -5.06 -9.00
N ILE A 348 -5.32 -4.82 -7.70
CA ILE A 348 -6.24 -3.89 -7.09
C ILE A 348 -5.48 -3.07 -6.03
N GLY A 349 -5.60 -1.75 -6.09
CA GLY A 349 -5.04 -0.83 -5.11
C GLY A 349 -6.10 0.12 -4.61
N VAL A 350 -6.09 0.43 -3.30
CA VAL A 350 -7.00 1.38 -2.66
C VAL A 350 -6.22 2.29 -1.73
N VAL A 351 -6.54 3.59 -1.75
CA VAL A 351 -6.11 4.59 -0.78
C VAL A 351 -7.36 5.00 0.01
N PHE A 352 -7.33 4.82 1.31
CA PHE A 352 -8.47 5.02 2.20
C PHE A 352 -8.61 6.48 2.67
N THR A 353 -8.44 7.39 1.72
CA THR A 353 -8.84 8.80 1.88
C THR A 353 -10.35 8.95 1.70
N ASN A 354 -10.88 10.15 1.91
CA ASN A 354 -12.26 10.48 1.57
C ASN A 354 -12.30 11.79 0.76
N PRO A 355 -12.66 11.72 -0.57
CA PRO A 355 -13.03 10.51 -1.30
C PRO A 355 -11.87 9.52 -1.42
N GLN A 356 -12.21 8.23 -1.58
CA GLN A 356 -11.22 7.18 -1.76
C GLN A 356 -10.60 7.23 -3.15
N ILE A 357 -9.34 6.75 -3.26
CA ILE A 357 -8.69 6.52 -4.55
C ILE A 357 -8.58 5.01 -4.75
N ALA A 358 -8.86 4.54 -5.98
CA ALA A 358 -8.60 3.13 -6.30
C ALA A 358 -8.10 2.95 -7.74
N SER A 359 -7.43 1.83 -7.97
CA SER A 359 -7.00 1.40 -9.30
C SER A 359 -7.16 -0.12 -9.46
N VAL A 360 -7.47 -0.54 -10.68
CA VAL A 360 -7.65 -1.96 -11.04
C VAL A 360 -6.96 -2.23 -12.36
N GLY A 361 -6.27 -3.38 -12.46
CA GLY A 361 -5.58 -3.79 -13.68
C GLY A 361 -4.48 -2.80 -14.09
N LEU A 362 -4.44 -2.42 -15.37
CA LEU A 362 -3.48 -1.44 -15.87
C LEU A 362 -3.91 -0.02 -15.52
N LYS A 363 -2.98 0.76 -14.97
CA LYS A 363 -3.13 2.22 -14.84
C LYS A 363 -2.95 2.90 -16.19
N TYR A 364 -3.43 4.13 -16.34
CA TYR A 364 -3.34 4.90 -17.58
C TYR A 364 -1.93 4.96 -18.18
N ALA A 365 -0.91 5.23 -17.34
CA ALA A 365 0.47 5.27 -17.81
C ALA A 365 0.93 3.93 -18.41
N GLN A 366 0.47 2.80 -17.87
CA GLN A 366 0.76 1.47 -18.40
C GLN A 366 -0.04 1.17 -19.67
N VAL A 367 -1.29 1.65 -19.76
CA VAL A 367 -2.10 1.57 -20.99
C VAL A 367 -1.45 2.36 -22.09
N ALA A 368 -1.07 3.63 -21.84
CA ALA A 368 -0.42 4.50 -22.81
C ALA A 368 0.96 4.01 -23.26
N ALA A 369 1.66 3.26 -22.41
CA ALA A 369 2.95 2.64 -22.76
C ALA A 369 2.78 1.36 -23.60
N LYS A 370 1.63 0.68 -23.48
CA LYS A 370 1.39 -0.62 -24.11
C LYS A 370 0.59 -0.54 -25.42
N TYR A 371 -0.34 0.43 -25.50
CA TYR A 371 -1.30 0.57 -26.60
C TYR A 371 -1.14 1.93 -27.30
N GLN A 372 -1.36 1.97 -28.61
CA GLN A 372 -1.50 3.24 -29.33
C GLN A 372 -2.84 3.91 -28.96
N PRO A 373 -2.97 5.24 -29.11
CA PRO A 373 -4.21 5.95 -28.74
C PRO A 373 -5.50 5.46 -29.44
N ASP A 374 -5.38 4.84 -30.60
CA ASP A 374 -6.48 4.27 -31.37
C ASP A 374 -6.76 2.79 -31.08
N GLU A 375 -5.96 2.14 -30.22
CA GLU A 375 -6.10 0.72 -29.84
C GLU A 375 -6.92 0.51 -28.57
N PHE A 376 -7.26 1.58 -27.84
CA PHE A 376 -8.10 1.49 -26.64
C PHE A 376 -9.12 2.62 -26.59
N VAL A 377 -10.15 2.43 -25.79
CA VAL A 377 -11.14 3.45 -25.48
C VAL A 377 -11.14 3.75 -23.98
N ILE A 378 -11.56 4.96 -23.64
CA ILE A 378 -11.72 5.42 -22.26
C ILE A 378 -13.19 5.70 -22.02
N GLY A 379 -13.80 4.97 -21.08
CA GLY A 379 -15.09 5.29 -20.52
C GLY A 379 -14.95 6.08 -19.24
N GLU A 380 -15.78 7.10 -19.04
CA GLU A 380 -15.64 7.96 -17.87
C GLU A 380 -16.95 8.40 -17.25
N VAL A 381 -16.87 8.79 -15.97
CA VAL A 381 -17.98 9.41 -15.23
C VAL A 381 -17.45 10.38 -14.17
N SER A 382 -18.09 11.54 -14.08
CA SER A 382 -17.94 12.41 -12.91
C SER A 382 -19.01 12.08 -11.88
N PHE A 383 -18.61 11.97 -10.61
CA PHE A 383 -19.54 11.73 -9.50
C PHE A 383 -20.35 12.97 -9.11
N ARG A 384 -20.03 14.15 -9.64
CA ARG A 384 -20.73 15.43 -9.33
C ARG A 384 -22.23 15.35 -9.52
N ASN A 385 -22.70 14.60 -10.53
CA ASN A 385 -24.11 14.42 -10.87
C ASN A 385 -24.59 12.97 -10.72
N GLN A 386 -23.81 12.09 -10.13
CA GLN A 386 -24.24 10.74 -9.86
C GLN A 386 -25.32 10.76 -8.74
N GLY A 387 -26.47 10.10 -8.98
CA GLY A 387 -27.68 10.26 -8.16
C GLY A 387 -27.46 9.93 -6.68
N ARG A 388 -26.94 8.74 -6.36
CA ARG A 388 -26.71 8.32 -4.97
C ARG A 388 -25.66 9.16 -4.26
N SER A 389 -24.59 9.55 -4.94
CA SER A 389 -23.55 10.40 -4.35
C SER A 389 -24.10 11.79 -3.99
N ARG A 390 -25.02 12.34 -4.80
CA ARG A 390 -25.74 13.58 -4.46
C ARG A 390 -26.65 13.42 -3.25
N VAL A 391 -27.39 12.32 -3.17
CA VAL A 391 -28.26 12.02 -1.99
C VAL A 391 -27.43 11.99 -0.70
N MET A 392 -26.21 11.47 -0.78
CA MET A 392 -25.32 11.34 0.37
C MET A 392 -24.41 12.57 0.58
N LEU A 393 -24.45 13.57 -0.30
CA LEU A 393 -23.57 14.74 -0.32
C LEU A 393 -22.06 14.38 -0.39
N VAL A 394 -21.75 13.26 -1.05
CA VAL A 394 -20.38 12.78 -1.31
C VAL A 394 -20.04 12.84 -2.81
N ASN A 395 -20.70 13.73 -3.53
CA ASN A 395 -20.67 13.83 -4.99
C ASN A 395 -19.41 14.56 -5.53
N LYS A 396 -18.24 14.05 -5.16
CA LYS A 396 -16.92 14.51 -5.60
C LYS A 396 -16.18 13.36 -6.26
N GLY A 397 -15.39 13.69 -7.28
CA GLY A 397 -14.48 12.74 -7.89
C GLY A 397 -14.83 12.34 -9.33
N HIS A 398 -13.95 11.56 -9.93
CA HIS A 398 -13.97 11.10 -11.30
C HIS A 398 -13.47 9.67 -11.42
N MET A 399 -14.05 8.90 -12.35
CA MET A 399 -13.60 7.55 -12.71
C MET A 399 -13.31 7.50 -14.20
N ARG A 400 -12.21 6.87 -14.58
CA ARG A 400 -11.90 6.48 -15.95
C ARG A 400 -11.53 5.01 -16.00
N LEU A 401 -12.14 4.28 -16.92
CA LEU A 401 -11.86 2.88 -17.21
C LEU A 401 -11.39 2.72 -18.65
N TYR A 402 -10.57 1.72 -18.87
CA TYR A 402 -9.89 1.48 -20.14
C TYR A 402 -10.31 0.14 -20.72
N ALA A 403 -10.62 0.11 -22.00
CA ALA A 403 -10.94 -1.12 -22.72
C ALA A 403 -10.16 -1.22 -24.03
N GLU A 404 -9.66 -2.42 -24.31
CA GLU A 404 -8.98 -2.75 -25.56
C GLU A 404 -10.01 -2.71 -26.71
N LYS A 405 -9.72 -1.91 -27.76
CA LYS A 405 -10.66 -1.67 -28.83
C LYS A 405 -10.96 -2.91 -29.67
N ALA A 406 -9.93 -3.71 -29.95
CA ALA A 406 -10.07 -4.89 -30.80
C ALA A 406 -10.99 -5.99 -30.21
N THR A 407 -11.03 -6.08 -28.87
CA THR A 407 -11.77 -7.16 -28.18
C THR A 407 -12.93 -6.65 -27.32
N GLY A 408 -12.98 -5.33 -27.06
CA GLY A 408 -13.86 -4.73 -26.07
C GLY A 408 -13.54 -5.12 -24.61
N ARG A 409 -12.38 -5.76 -24.35
CA ARG A 409 -12.01 -6.27 -23.05
C ARG A 409 -11.65 -5.14 -22.10
N PHE A 410 -12.19 -5.18 -20.87
CA PHE A 410 -11.79 -4.32 -19.78
C PHE A 410 -10.34 -4.62 -19.36
N ILE A 411 -9.47 -3.62 -19.35
CA ILE A 411 -8.04 -3.76 -19.09
C ILE A 411 -7.54 -2.99 -17.87
N GLY A 412 -8.32 -2.01 -17.37
CA GLY A 412 -7.95 -1.28 -16.18
C GLY A 412 -8.82 -0.08 -15.89
N ALA A 413 -8.62 0.53 -14.72
CA ALA A 413 -9.32 1.74 -14.30
C ALA A 413 -8.56 2.49 -13.22
N GLU A 414 -8.76 3.81 -13.15
CA GLU A 414 -8.37 4.67 -12.04
C GLU A 414 -9.57 5.53 -11.63
N VAL A 415 -9.75 5.70 -10.32
CA VAL A 415 -10.87 6.42 -9.73
C VAL A 415 -10.45 7.20 -8.49
N VAL A 416 -10.95 8.41 -8.36
CA VAL A 416 -11.11 9.11 -7.10
C VAL A 416 -12.62 9.33 -6.91
N GLY A 417 -13.19 8.88 -5.78
CA GLY A 417 -14.64 9.00 -5.61
C GLY A 417 -15.20 8.24 -4.41
N PRO A 418 -16.52 8.36 -4.18
CA PRO A 418 -17.17 7.68 -3.06
C PRO A 418 -17.17 6.17 -3.27
N ALA A 419 -16.97 5.43 -2.18
CA ALA A 419 -16.98 3.95 -2.15
C ALA A 419 -16.06 3.31 -3.22
N ALA A 420 -14.92 3.96 -3.55
CA ALA A 420 -14.03 3.48 -4.61
C ALA A 420 -13.47 2.08 -4.29
N GLU A 421 -13.32 1.71 -3.03
CA GLU A 421 -12.94 0.35 -2.64
C GLU A 421 -13.94 -0.71 -3.11
N HIS A 422 -15.25 -0.45 -3.04
CA HIS A 422 -16.29 -1.37 -3.49
C HIS A 422 -16.38 -1.42 -5.02
N LEU A 423 -16.29 -0.26 -5.68
CA LEU A 423 -16.22 -0.18 -7.15
C LEU A 423 -15.01 -0.94 -7.68
N ALA A 424 -13.85 -0.81 -7.02
CA ALA A 424 -12.63 -1.51 -7.40
C ALA A 424 -12.76 -3.02 -7.28
N HIS A 425 -13.45 -3.55 -6.25
CA HIS A 425 -13.69 -5.00 -6.15
C HIS A 425 -14.53 -5.54 -7.29
N LEU A 426 -15.62 -4.85 -7.69
CA LEU A 426 -16.43 -5.25 -8.85
C LEU A 426 -15.58 -5.26 -10.13
N MET A 427 -14.81 -4.20 -10.35
CA MET A 427 -13.93 -4.09 -11.51
C MET A 427 -12.80 -5.14 -11.48
N ALA A 428 -12.23 -5.44 -10.31
CA ALA A 428 -11.18 -6.44 -10.18
C ALA A 428 -11.69 -7.85 -10.51
N TRP A 429 -12.92 -8.21 -10.10
CA TRP A 429 -13.54 -9.47 -10.46
C TRP A 429 -13.81 -9.55 -11.96
N ALA A 430 -14.35 -8.49 -12.57
CA ALA A 430 -14.55 -8.42 -14.02
C ALA A 430 -13.22 -8.52 -14.78
N HIS A 431 -12.16 -7.86 -14.32
CA HIS A 431 -10.82 -7.93 -14.89
C HIS A 431 -10.24 -9.35 -14.78
N GLN A 432 -10.37 -10.00 -13.61
CA GLN A 432 -9.90 -11.36 -13.37
C GLN A 432 -10.59 -12.37 -14.32
N MET A 433 -11.88 -12.16 -14.58
CA MET A 433 -12.68 -12.98 -15.50
C MET A 433 -12.50 -12.54 -16.97
N LYS A 434 -11.64 -11.57 -17.26
CA LYS A 434 -11.38 -11.03 -18.61
C LYS A 434 -12.66 -10.59 -19.34
N MET A 435 -13.61 -10.02 -18.59
CA MET A 435 -14.89 -9.57 -19.17
C MET A 435 -14.68 -8.43 -20.16
N THR A 436 -15.56 -8.41 -21.16
CA THR A 436 -15.71 -7.26 -22.09
C THR A 436 -16.65 -6.21 -21.50
N ILE A 437 -16.59 -4.97 -22.02
CA ILE A 437 -17.49 -3.90 -21.59
C ILE A 437 -18.98 -4.29 -21.75
N PRO A 438 -19.45 -4.87 -22.88
CA PRO A 438 -20.82 -5.37 -22.97
C PRO A 438 -21.18 -6.41 -21.90
N GLN A 439 -20.28 -7.38 -21.63
CA GLN A 439 -20.50 -8.38 -20.57
C GLN A 439 -20.63 -7.75 -19.18
N MET A 440 -19.86 -6.72 -18.89
CA MET A 440 -19.98 -5.98 -17.62
C MET A 440 -21.30 -5.21 -17.54
N LEU A 441 -21.81 -4.68 -18.66
CA LEU A 441 -23.10 -4.00 -18.74
C LEU A 441 -24.30 -4.95 -18.56
N ASP A 442 -24.15 -6.23 -18.91
CA ASP A 442 -25.16 -7.26 -18.72
C ASP A 442 -25.29 -7.69 -17.24
N MET A 443 -24.33 -7.30 -16.36
CA MET A 443 -24.41 -7.56 -14.93
C MET A 443 -25.48 -6.70 -14.26
N PRO A 444 -26.11 -7.20 -13.19
CA PRO A 444 -27.17 -6.46 -12.49
C PRO A 444 -26.60 -5.23 -11.75
N PHE A 445 -27.28 -4.11 -11.89
CA PHE A 445 -27.03 -2.90 -11.09
C PHE A 445 -28.32 -2.55 -10.33
N TYR A 446 -28.22 -2.43 -9.02
CA TYR A 446 -29.35 -1.96 -8.19
C TYR A 446 -29.53 -0.43 -8.34
N HIS A 447 -30.66 0.10 -7.88
CA HIS A 447 -30.96 1.53 -7.87
C HIS A 447 -31.63 1.94 -6.54
N PRO A 448 -31.27 3.06 -5.91
CA PRO A 448 -30.15 3.97 -6.23
C PRO A 448 -28.86 3.60 -5.47
N VAL A 449 -27.76 3.43 -6.17
CA VAL A 449 -26.45 3.05 -5.59
C VAL A 449 -25.30 3.81 -6.26
N ILE A 450 -24.13 3.84 -5.60
CA ILE A 450 -22.91 4.48 -6.15
C ILE A 450 -22.41 3.72 -7.38
N GLU A 451 -22.59 2.40 -7.44
CA GLU A 451 -22.19 1.51 -8.54
C GLU A 451 -22.82 1.87 -9.90
N GLU A 452 -23.90 2.64 -9.91
CA GLU A 452 -24.44 3.19 -11.18
C GLU A 452 -23.47 4.19 -11.85
N GLY A 453 -22.51 4.73 -11.09
CA GLY A 453 -21.40 5.49 -11.64
C GLY A 453 -20.52 4.61 -12.54
N LEU A 454 -20.18 3.40 -12.10
CA LEU A 454 -19.48 2.41 -12.92
C LEU A 454 -20.29 2.09 -14.19
N ARG A 455 -21.60 1.81 -14.06
CA ARG A 455 -22.47 1.56 -15.19
C ARG A 455 -22.48 2.71 -16.21
N THR A 456 -22.41 3.96 -15.74
CA THR A 456 -22.33 5.15 -16.61
C THR A 456 -21.03 5.17 -17.39
N ALA A 457 -19.88 4.95 -16.74
CA ALA A 457 -18.57 4.86 -17.40
C ALA A 457 -18.51 3.71 -18.41
N LEU A 458 -19.11 2.54 -18.08
CA LEU A 458 -19.22 1.41 -18.98
C LEU A 458 -20.04 1.74 -20.24
N ARG A 459 -21.17 2.46 -20.10
CA ARG A 459 -21.99 2.90 -21.23
C ARG A 459 -21.24 3.89 -22.13
N ASP A 460 -20.46 4.78 -21.57
CA ASP A 460 -19.61 5.70 -22.32
C ASP A 460 -18.53 4.95 -23.11
N ALA A 461 -17.87 3.95 -22.49
CA ALA A 461 -16.92 3.09 -23.19
C ALA A 461 -17.58 2.28 -24.32
N ASP A 462 -18.75 1.67 -24.08
CA ASP A 462 -19.48 0.88 -25.07
C ASP A 462 -19.92 1.73 -26.28
N ALA A 463 -20.38 2.95 -26.04
CA ALA A 463 -20.69 3.89 -27.11
C ALA A 463 -19.46 4.22 -27.98
N LYS A 464 -18.30 4.42 -27.37
CA LYS A 464 -17.03 4.68 -28.07
C LYS A 464 -16.52 3.45 -28.83
N LEU A 465 -16.69 2.24 -28.28
CA LEU A 465 -16.37 0.98 -28.96
C LEU A 465 -17.21 0.77 -30.23
N LYS A 466 -18.48 1.18 -30.21
CA LYS A 466 -19.40 1.02 -31.35
C LYS A 466 -19.21 2.05 -32.45
N GLN A 467 -18.55 3.19 -32.18
CA GLN A 467 -18.23 4.22 -33.15
C GLN A 467 -16.88 4.01 -33.85
N ALA A 468 -16.14 3.06 -33.38
CA ALA A 468 -14.79 2.72 -33.77
C ALA A 468 -14.75 1.55 -34.72
#